data_54a566730c3061bf914a5c762f6c25a6
#
_entry.id   54a566730c3061bf914a5c762f6c25a6
#
_cell.length_a   1.000
_cell.length_b   1.000
_cell.length_c   1.000
_cell.angle_alpha   90.00
_cell.angle_beta   90.00
_cell.angle_gamma   90.00
#
_symmetry.space_group_name_H-M   'P 1'
#
loop_
_entity.id
_entity.type
_entity.pdbx_description
1 polymer ?
#
loop_
_entity_poly.entity_id
_entity_poly.type
_entity_poly.pdbx_seq_one_letter_code
_entity_poly.pdbx_strand_id
1 'polypeptide(L)'
;MSAIAPARLESGMTHREVLEAMSGLLLGMFVAILSSTVVSTALPEIIADLGGSQSSYTWVVTSTLLALTVSTPVWGKLSDLFDRKLLVQTGLAIYVGGSVLAGLSQSTGMLIAFRVVQGIGVGGLTALVQVILADLVSPRERGRYAGYLGAVFGIGTVIGPLLGGVVTDGLGWRWCFYIGVPFAAAAFVVLQRTLHLPRHRREVSIDYAGAAMIAGGVASLLIWVSLAGQQFAWGSWQTALLVALGLALCVGAVWVERRVREPLVPLRLFADREVVLAVTASVAVGIAMFGTTVFLTQYMQIARDKSPTESGLLTIPMVAGLFISSMLIGRLVTRTGRYKGFMVLGAALLTAGLALMGTIDERTSLVEIGVFMAIVGSGVGMVMQNLVLVVQNSVRREDMGAGSSLIAFFRSLGGAIGVSVLGAVLATHARDSIAAGLRGIGVDPSKLGGGGASGVPDVDALPARVARIVEHAFGTGIAEAFLFAVPLGLVALLALSLMRERPLGTKSGMQIAAEQAARA
;
A
#
# COMPACT_ATOMS: atom_id res chain seq x y z
N MET A 1 -27.32 40.74 -12.81
CA MET A 1 -26.12 39.92 -12.53
C MET A 1 -26.39 38.51 -13.04
N SER A 2 -25.90 38.20 -14.22
CA SER A 2 -26.03 36.85 -14.83
C SER A 2 -25.10 35.94 -14.08
N ALA A 3 -25.64 34.94 -13.36
CA ALA A 3 -24.85 33.89 -12.72
C ALA A 3 -24.17 33.09 -13.84
N ILE A 4 -22.85 33.20 -13.95
CA ILE A 4 -22.03 32.38 -14.85
C ILE A 4 -22.27 30.93 -14.42
N ALA A 5 -22.94 30.15 -15.25
CA ALA A 5 -23.15 28.73 -15.00
C ALA A 5 -21.76 28.06 -14.79
N PRO A 6 -21.59 27.25 -13.75
CA PRO A 6 -20.30 26.59 -13.51
C PRO A 6 -19.91 25.76 -14.72
N ALA A 7 -18.66 25.91 -15.16
CA ALA A 7 -18.13 25.18 -16.31
C ALA A 7 -18.33 23.66 -16.07
N ARG A 8 -19.09 23.01 -16.95
CA ARG A 8 -19.25 21.56 -16.91
C ARG A 8 -17.97 20.92 -17.40
N LEU A 9 -17.50 19.91 -16.68
CA LEU A 9 -16.39 19.08 -17.11
C LEU A 9 -16.78 18.30 -18.38
N GLU A 10 -15.80 17.80 -19.12
CA GLU A 10 -16.04 16.89 -20.25
C GLU A 10 -16.89 15.66 -19.86
N SER A 11 -16.93 15.32 -18.58
CA SER A 11 -17.78 14.26 -18.00
C SER A 11 -19.29 14.59 -17.93
N GLY A 12 -19.69 15.82 -18.19
CA GLY A 12 -21.07 16.29 -18.02
C GLY A 12 -21.43 16.68 -16.58
N MET A 13 -20.57 16.35 -15.60
CA MET A 13 -20.69 16.76 -14.19
C MET A 13 -19.91 18.04 -13.94
N THR A 14 -20.34 18.84 -12.98
CA THR A 14 -19.54 19.98 -12.50
C THR A 14 -18.44 19.48 -11.60
N HIS A 15 -17.33 20.24 -11.50
CA HIS A 15 -16.24 19.93 -10.58
C HIS A 15 -16.71 19.75 -9.14
N ARG A 16 -17.71 20.51 -8.72
CA ARG A 16 -18.32 20.42 -7.38
C ARG A 16 -19.03 19.08 -7.17
N GLU A 17 -19.84 18.64 -8.15
CA GLU A 17 -20.54 17.35 -8.07
C GLU A 17 -19.56 16.17 -7.99
N VAL A 18 -18.45 16.23 -8.74
CA VAL A 18 -17.40 15.19 -8.65
C VAL A 18 -16.74 15.21 -7.27
N LEU A 19 -16.41 16.39 -6.72
CA LEU A 19 -15.82 16.48 -5.38
C LEU A 19 -16.79 16.01 -4.28
N GLU A 20 -18.07 16.32 -4.41
CA GLU A 20 -19.09 15.83 -3.47
C GLU A 20 -19.19 14.30 -3.51
N ALA A 21 -19.21 13.69 -4.68
CA ALA A 21 -19.20 12.23 -4.84
C ALA A 21 -17.90 11.60 -4.33
N MET A 22 -16.76 12.25 -4.57
CA MET A 22 -15.45 11.77 -4.11
C MET A 22 -15.22 11.95 -2.61
N SER A 23 -15.86 12.90 -1.96
CA SER A 23 -15.61 13.19 -0.54
C SER A 23 -15.82 11.97 0.36
N GLY A 24 -16.89 11.21 0.15
CA GLY A 24 -17.13 9.96 0.85
C GLY A 24 -16.12 8.86 0.55
N LEU A 25 -15.64 8.78 -0.72
CA LEU A 25 -14.60 7.83 -1.12
C LEU A 25 -13.24 8.18 -0.50
N LEU A 26 -12.88 9.47 -0.51
CA LEU A 26 -11.65 9.98 0.11
C LEU A 26 -11.65 9.75 1.61
N LEU A 27 -12.80 9.97 2.27
CA LEU A 27 -12.96 9.69 3.70
C LEU A 27 -12.85 8.19 3.99
N GLY A 28 -13.44 7.32 3.16
CA GLY A 28 -13.28 5.86 3.28
C GLY A 28 -11.83 5.42 3.10
N MET A 29 -11.11 5.99 2.14
CA MET A 29 -9.68 5.73 1.93
C MET A 29 -8.83 6.25 3.10
N PHE A 30 -9.16 7.43 3.64
CA PHE A 30 -8.51 7.97 4.84
C PHE A 30 -8.63 7.01 6.03
N VAL A 31 -9.84 6.49 6.27
CA VAL A 31 -10.10 5.49 7.32
C VAL A 31 -9.24 4.25 7.13
N ALA A 32 -9.13 3.75 5.89
CA ALA A 32 -8.33 2.57 5.58
C ALA A 32 -6.84 2.77 5.92
N ILE A 33 -6.28 3.94 5.59
CA ILE A 33 -4.88 4.29 5.86
C ILE A 33 -4.66 4.54 7.34
N LEU A 34 -5.53 5.34 7.96
CA LEU A 34 -5.47 5.67 9.38
C LEU A 34 -5.47 4.42 10.24
N SER A 35 -6.37 3.47 9.96
CA SER A 35 -6.43 2.19 10.67
C SER A 35 -5.11 1.40 10.64
N SER A 36 -4.43 1.41 9.52
CA SER A 36 -3.16 0.71 9.37
C SER A 36 -2.05 1.37 10.18
N THR A 37 -1.98 2.70 10.16
CA THR A 37 -0.89 3.48 10.76
C THR A 37 -1.07 3.66 12.27
N VAL A 38 -2.29 3.91 12.76
CA VAL A 38 -2.61 4.03 14.19
C VAL A 38 -2.29 2.74 14.95
N VAL A 39 -2.71 1.59 14.43
CA VAL A 39 -2.46 0.29 15.07
C VAL A 39 -0.97 -0.05 15.11
N SER A 40 -0.21 0.32 14.07
CA SER A 40 1.24 0.06 14.05
C SER A 40 1.98 0.76 15.19
N THR A 41 1.52 1.93 15.63
CA THR A 41 2.10 2.67 16.75
C THR A 41 1.76 2.05 18.10
N ALA A 42 0.52 1.57 18.28
CA ALA A 42 0.04 0.93 19.49
C ALA A 42 0.52 -0.53 19.66
N LEU A 43 1.09 -1.12 18.60
CA LEU A 43 1.33 -2.56 18.52
C LEU A 43 2.22 -3.14 19.63
N PRO A 44 3.30 -2.48 20.10
CA PRO A 44 4.09 -2.98 21.23
C PRO A 44 3.25 -3.15 22.49
N GLU A 45 2.42 -2.17 22.85
CA GLU A 45 1.53 -2.22 24.01
C GLU A 45 0.44 -3.28 23.84
N ILE A 46 -0.15 -3.39 22.65
CA ILE A 46 -1.14 -4.43 22.34
C ILE A 46 -0.57 -5.84 22.61
N ILE A 47 0.65 -6.09 22.13
CA ILE A 47 1.29 -7.40 22.28
C ILE A 47 1.66 -7.68 23.72
N ALA A 48 2.11 -6.68 24.45
CA ALA A 48 2.40 -6.79 25.90
C ALA A 48 1.12 -7.10 26.70
N ASP A 49 0.03 -6.37 26.48
CA ASP A 49 -1.25 -6.56 27.21
C ASP A 49 -1.89 -7.91 26.90
N LEU A 50 -1.80 -8.40 25.66
CA LEU A 50 -2.36 -9.69 25.25
C LEU A 50 -1.40 -10.89 25.49
N GLY A 51 -0.26 -10.69 26.14
CA GLY A 51 0.73 -11.73 26.42
C GLY A 51 1.30 -12.39 25.17
N GLY A 52 1.43 -11.61 24.08
CA GLY A 52 1.86 -12.11 22.80
C GLY A 52 3.39 -12.18 22.64
N SER A 53 3.83 -12.94 21.65
CA SER A 53 5.23 -13.07 21.26
C SER A 53 5.61 -12.09 20.13
N GLN A 54 6.90 -11.98 19.83
CA GLN A 54 7.39 -11.26 18.63
C GLN A 54 6.78 -11.82 17.33
N SER A 55 6.52 -13.10 17.27
CA SER A 55 5.77 -13.73 16.17
C SER A 55 4.35 -13.18 16.07
N SER A 56 3.66 -13.01 17.21
CA SER A 56 2.31 -12.42 17.23
C SER A 56 2.31 -10.97 16.72
N TYR A 57 3.34 -10.18 17.08
CA TYR A 57 3.56 -8.84 16.56
C TYR A 57 3.56 -8.82 15.03
N THR A 58 4.41 -9.65 14.43
CA THR A 58 4.51 -9.77 12.98
C THR A 58 3.17 -10.19 12.35
N TRP A 59 2.49 -11.18 12.95
CA TRP A 59 1.23 -11.69 12.44
C TRP A 59 0.08 -10.68 12.48
N VAL A 60 -0.02 -9.84 13.48
CA VAL A 60 -1.05 -8.79 13.56
C VAL A 60 -0.94 -7.82 12.39
N VAL A 61 0.26 -7.46 11.96
CA VAL A 61 0.48 -6.60 10.78
C VAL A 61 0.29 -7.38 9.49
N THR A 62 0.97 -8.52 9.36
CA THR A 62 1.00 -9.31 8.12
C THR A 62 -0.39 -9.81 7.73
N SER A 63 -1.20 -10.25 8.70
CA SER A 63 -2.55 -10.76 8.43
C SER A 63 -3.45 -9.73 7.74
N THR A 64 -3.36 -8.46 8.13
CA THR A 64 -4.14 -7.39 7.49
C THR A 64 -3.65 -7.09 6.09
N LEU A 65 -2.33 -6.97 5.90
CA LEU A 65 -1.73 -6.73 4.59
C LEU A 65 -2.03 -7.87 3.62
N LEU A 66 -1.97 -9.10 4.11
CA LEU A 66 -2.27 -10.30 3.35
C LEU A 66 -3.74 -10.31 2.93
N ALA A 67 -4.66 -10.09 3.87
CA ALA A 67 -6.09 -10.05 3.60
C ALA A 67 -6.45 -8.91 2.62
N LEU A 68 -5.88 -7.73 2.78
CA LEU A 68 -6.02 -6.60 1.87
C LEU A 68 -5.53 -6.97 0.46
N THR A 69 -4.32 -7.51 0.36
CA THR A 69 -3.71 -7.85 -0.94
C THR A 69 -4.54 -8.90 -1.67
N VAL A 70 -4.91 -9.97 -0.99
CA VAL A 70 -5.68 -11.09 -1.55
C VAL A 70 -7.10 -10.68 -1.93
N SER A 71 -7.76 -9.84 -1.14
CA SER A 71 -9.15 -9.43 -1.41
C SER A 71 -9.26 -8.37 -2.52
N THR A 72 -8.20 -7.59 -2.78
CA THR A 72 -8.22 -6.50 -3.77
C THR A 72 -8.68 -6.94 -5.18
N PRO A 73 -8.19 -8.03 -5.81
CA PRO A 73 -8.67 -8.49 -7.10
C PRO A 73 -10.14 -8.94 -7.07
N VAL A 74 -10.56 -9.55 -5.96
CA VAL A 74 -11.95 -9.99 -5.77
C VAL A 74 -12.88 -8.78 -5.78
N TRP A 75 -12.58 -7.73 -5.01
CA TRP A 75 -13.36 -6.48 -5.01
C TRP A 75 -13.36 -5.80 -6.37
N GLY A 76 -12.22 -5.82 -7.08
CA GLY A 76 -12.12 -5.28 -8.44
C GLY A 76 -13.09 -5.98 -9.39
N LYS A 77 -13.11 -7.32 -9.39
CA LYS A 77 -14.06 -8.09 -10.22
C LYS A 77 -15.51 -7.89 -9.79
N LEU A 78 -15.78 -7.89 -8.49
CA LEU A 78 -17.12 -7.60 -7.97
C LEU A 78 -17.61 -6.23 -8.45
N SER A 79 -16.73 -5.24 -8.58
CA SER A 79 -17.09 -3.89 -9.06
C SER A 79 -17.52 -3.84 -10.53
N ASP A 80 -17.13 -4.83 -11.32
CA ASP A 80 -17.55 -4.96 -12.71
C ASP A 80 -18.92 -5.68 -12.83
N LEU A 81 -19.35 -6.37 -11.77
CA LEU A 81 -20.56 -7.22 -11.75
C LEU A 81 -21.72 -6.61 -10.94
N PHE A 82 -21.41 -5.88 -9.88
CA PHE A 82 -22.39 -5.39 -8.91
C PHE A 82 -22.40 -3.86 -8.80
N ASP A 83 -23.43 -3.34 -8.15
CA ASP A 83 -23.53 -1.91 -7.83
C ASP A 83 -22.35 -1.46 -6.94
N ARG A 84 -21.51 -0.58 -7.48
CA ARG A 84 -20.28 -0.10 -6.84
C ARG A 84 -20.54 0.67 -5.56
N LYS A 85 -21.69 1.38 -5.45
CA LYS A 85 -22.10 2.05 -4.22
C LYS A 85 -22.33 1.03 -3.10
N LEU A 86 -23.07 -0.05 -3.41
CA LEU A 86 -23.33 -1.12 -2.45
C LEU A 86 -22.02 -1.79 -2.02
N LEU A 87 -21.11 -2.03 -2.96
CA LEU A 87 -19.83 -2.67 -2.66
C LEU A 87 -18.95 -1.81 -1.74
N VAL A 88 -18.84 -0.50 -1.97
CA VAL A 88 -18.09 0.40 -1.06
C VAL A 88 -18.70 0.41 0.33
N GLN A 89 -20.02 0.46 0.42
CA GLN A 89 -20.73 0.41 1.71
C GLN A 89 -20.53 -0.93 2.43
N THR A 90 -20.52 -2.03 1.69
CA THR A 90 -20.21 -3.37 2.22
C THR A 90 -18.75 -3.42 2.72
N GLY A 91 -17.80 -2.88 1.96
CA GLY A 91 -16.40 -2.77 2.38
C GLY A 91 -16.23 -1.98 3.66
N LEU A 92 -16.94 -0.82 3.79
CA LEU A 92 -16.96 -0.03 5.02
C LEU A 92 -17.60 -0.81 6.19
N ALA A 93 -18.69 -1.52 5.96
CA ALA A 93 -19.35 -2.32 7.00
C ALA A 93 -18.45 -3.46 7.51
N ILE A 94 -17.78 -4.16 6.61
CA ILE A 94 -16.79 -5.21 6.95
C ILE A 94 -15.63 -4.60 7.74
N TYR A 95 -15.11 -3.45 7.31
CA TYR A 95 -14.06 -2.72 8.02
C TYR A 95 -14.50 -2.35 9.45
N VAL A 96 -15.67 -1.75 9.61
CA VAL A 96 -16.21 -1.35 10.93
C VAL A 96 -16.42 -2.57 11.81
N GLY A 97 -17.02 -3.64 11.28
CA GLY A 97 -17.21 -4.90 12.00
C GLY A 97 -15.88 -5.49 12.48
N GLY A 98 -14.89 -5.59 11.57
CA GLY A 98 -13.54 -6.04 11.91
C GLY A 98 -12.85 -5.16 12.96
N SER A 99 -13.02 -3.84 12.87
CA SER A 99 -12.46 -2.87 13.82
C SER A 99 -13.08 -3.03 15.21
N VAL A 100 -14.40 -3.10 15.30
CA VAL A 100 -15.09 -3.28 16.59
C VAL A 100 -14.66 -4.60 17.24
N LEU A 101 -14.65 -5.70 16.49
CA LEU A 101 -14.24 -7.00 16.99
C LEU A 101 -12.76 -7.02 17.40
N ALA A 102 -11.87 -6.34 16.64
CA ALA A 102 -10.46 -6.22 16.99
C ALA A 102 -10.25 -5.49 18.32
N GLY A 103 -10.98 -4.41 18.58
CA GLY A 103 -10.94 -3.71 19.87
C GLY A 103 -11.48 -4.52 21.05
N LEU A 104 -12.32 -5.51 20.80
CA LEU A 104 -12.84 -6.45 21.82
C LEU A 104 -11.96 -7.69 22.03
N SER A 105 -10.83 -7.81 21.33
CA SER A 105 -9.96 -8.99 21.40
C SER A 105 -9.38 -9.18 22.79
N GLN A 106 -9.39 -10.45 23.25
CA GLN A 106 -8.85 -10.88 24.53
C GLN A 106 -7.60 -11.78 24.38
N SER A 107 -7.22 -12.06 23.13
CA SER A 107 -6.00 -12.83 22.81
C SER A 107 -5.42 -12.39 21.47
N THR A 108 -4.13 -12.61 21.26
CA THR A 108 -3.45 -12.32 19.99
C THR A 108 -4.06 -13.09 18.82
N GLY A 109 -4.49 -14.33 19.03
CA GLY A 109 -5.16 -15.13 17.98
C GLY A 109 -6.49 -14.51 17.52
N MET A 110 -7.33 -14.04 18.45
CA MET A 110 -8.57 -13.33 18.14
C MET A 110 -8.28 -12.04 17.38
N LEU A 111 -7.29 -11.28 17.84
CA LEU A 111 -6.87 -10.04 17.19
C LEU A 111 -6.44 -10.30 15.74
N ILE A 112 -5.59 -11.29 15.50
CA ILE A 112 -5.14 -11.67 14.14
C ILE A 112 -6.34 -12.02 13.25
N ALA A 113 -7.29 -12.83 13.75
CA ALA A 113 -8.48 -13.21 12.98
C ALA A 113 -9.33 -11.98 12.61
N PHE A 114 -9.56 -11.07 13.54
CA PHE A 114 -10.34 -9.85 13.25
C PHE A 114 -9.59 -8.84 12.38
N ARG A 115 -8.26 -8.83 12.44
CA ARG A 115 -7.41 -8.07 11.51
C ARG A 115 -7.52 -8.59 10.07
N VAL A 116 -7.73 -9.89 9.86
CA VAL A 116 -8.05 -10.44 8.53
C VAL A 116 -9.38 -9.87 8.03
N VAL A 117 -10.43 -9.89 8.86
CA VAL A 117 -11.74 -9.32 8.49
C VAL A 117 -11.61 -7.83 8.13
N GLN A 118 -10.91 -7.07 8.97
CA GLN A 118 -10.64 -5.64 8.73
C GLN A 118 -9.89 -5.42 7.40
N GLY A 119 -8.85 -6.24 7.13
CA GLY A 119 -8.05 -6.17 5.90
C GLY A 119 -8.87 -6.43 4.64
N ILE A 120 -9.86 -7.35 4.68
CA ILE A 120 -10.80 -7.58 3.57
C ILE A 120 -11.58 -6.30 3.25
N GLY A 121 -12.08 -5.58 4.27
CA GLY A 121 -12.77 -4.30 4.09
C GLY A 121 -11.87 -3.22 3.49
N VAL A 122 -10.64 -3.08 4.01
CA VAL A 122 -9.64 -2.13 3.52
C VAL A 122 -9.27 -2.41 2.06
N GLY A 123 -9.12 -3.69 1.67
CA GLY A 123 -8.87 -4.09 0.28
C GLY A 123 -9.98 -3.64 -0.67
N GLY A 124 -11.25 -3.74 -0.22
CA GLY A 124 -12.40 -3.23 -0.95
C GLY A 124 -12.35 -1.71 -1.15
N LEU A 125 -12.09 -0.97 -0.08
CA LEU A 125 -12.02 0.48 -0.13
C LEU A 125 -10.93 0.96 -1.09
N THR A 126 -9.74 0.38 -1.03
CA THR A 126 -8.60 0.77 -1.89
C THR A 126 -8.84 0.46 -3.37
N ALA A 127 -9.46 -0.68 -3.69
CA ALA A 127 -9.78 -1.06 -5.07
C ALA A 127 -10.91 -0.19 -5.64
N LEU A 128 -12.02 -0.08 -4.89
CA LEU A 128 -13.26 0.56 -5.37
C LEU A 128 -13.13 2.07 -5.57
N VAL A 129 -12.32 2.76 -4.75
CA VAL A 129 -12.05 4.20 -4.92
C VAL A 129 -11.50 4.49 -6.31
N GLN A 130 -10.54 3.68 -6.79
CA GLN A 130 -9.94 3.86 -8.10
C GLN A 130 -10.93 3.58 -9.24
N VAL A 131 -11.78 2.56 -9.07
CA VAL A 131 -12.79 2.18 -10.07
C VAL A 131 -13.87 3.25 -10.18
N ILE A 132 -14.38 3.73 -9.04
CA ILE A 132 -15.44 4.75 -9.02
C ILE A 132 -14.92 6.08 -9.57
N LEU A 133 -13.67 6.46 -9.26
CA LEU A 133 -13.06 7.63 -9.88
C LEU A 133 -13.03 7.50 -11.42
N ALA A 134 -12.79 6.30 -11.93
CA ALA A 134 -12.80 6.05 -13.37
C ALA A 134 -14.19 6.18 -14.02
N ASP A 135 -15.25 5.96 -13.25
CA ASP A 135 -16.62 6.20 -13.75
C ASP A 135 -16.99 7.68 -13.76
N LEU A 136 -16.60 8.39 -12.70
CA LEU A 136 -16.99 9.79 -12.50
C LEU A 136 -16.27 10.74 -13.45
N VAL A 137 -14.99 10.43 -13.78
CA VAL A 137 -14.10 11.38 -14.46
C VAL A 137 -13.42 10.73 -15.67
N SER A 138 -13.26 11.51 -16.76
CA SER A 138 -12.53 11.05 -17.94
C SER A 138 -11.05 10.75 -17.62
N PRO A 139 -10.38 9.83 -18.37
CA PRO A 139 -8.97 9.53 -18.14
C PRO A 139 -8.08 10.77 -18.13
N ARG A 140 -8.38 11.76 -18.98
CA ARG A 140 -7.65 13.02 -19.07
C ARG A 140 -7.78 13.87 -17.80
N GLU A 141 -8.95 13.89 -17.18
CA GLU A 141 -9.23 14.69 -15.98
C GLU A 141 -8.81 14.01 -14.68
N ARG A 142 -8.65 12.68 -14.67
CA ARG A 142 -8.29 11.90 -13.46
C ARG A 142 -7.00 12.38 -12.79
N GLY A 143 -6.03 12.84 -13.58
CA GLY A 143 -4.78 13.40 -13.05
C GLY A 143 -5.00 14.50 -12.02
N ARG A 144 -6.03 15.34 -12.20
CA ARG A 144 -6.38 16.40 -11.25
C ARG A 144 -6.87 15.85 -9.91
N TYR A 145 -7.61 14.75 -9.94
CA TYR A 145 -8.19 14.12 -8.73
C TYR A 145 -7.21 13.16 -8.04
N ALA A 146 -6.20 12.68 -8.76
CA ALA A 146 -5.13 11.87 -8.20
C ALA A 146 -4.37 12.59 -7.07
N GLY A 147 -4.24 13.91 -7.14
CA GLY A 147 -3.65 14.72 -6.08
C GLY A 147 -4.42 14.64 -4.76
N TYR A 148 -5.76 14.57 -4.78
CA TYR A 148 -6.56 14.41 -3.56
C TYR A 148 -6.35 13.03 -2.93
N LEU A 149 -6.21 11.97 -3.75
CA LEU A 149 -5.88 10.63 -3.26
C LEU A 149 -4.50 10.60 -2.60
N GLY A 150 -3.51 11.25 -3.21
CA GLY A 150 -2.18 11.42 -2.63
C GLY A 150 -2.18 12.20 -1.31
N ALA A 151 -3.00 13.27 -1.23
CA ALA A 151 -3.17 14.06 -0.01
C ALA A 151 -3.73 13.21 1.14
N VAL A 152 -4.80 12.46 0.88
CA VAL A 152 -5.43 11.58 1.87
C VAL A 152 -4.45 10.52 2.36
N PHE A 153 -3.68 9.93 1.44
CA PHE A 153 -2.63 8.98 1.80
C PHE A 153 -1.58 9.61 2.71
N GLY A 154 -1.08 10.80 2.33
CA GLY A 154 -0.09 11.52 3.10
C GLY A 154 -0.58 11.94 4.49
N ILE A 155 -1.76 12.54 4.55
CA ILE A 155 -2.38 12.97 5.81
C ILE A 155 -2.60 11.78 6.75
N GLY A 156 -3.14 10.67 6.24
CA GLY A 156 -3.36 9.45 7.02
C GLY A 156 -2.07 8.85 7.57
N THR A 157 -0.99 8.89 6.79
CA THR A 157 0.32 8.35 7.21
C THR A 157 0.97 9.19 8.31
N VAL A 158 0.80 10.53 8.29
CA VAL A 158 1.37 11.43 9.31
C VAL A 158 0.50 11.49 10.56
N ILE A 159 -0.81 11.63 10.38
CA ILE A 159 -1.74 11.75 11.52
C ILE A 159 -1.86 10.41 12.28
N GLY A 160 -1.70 9.28 11.59
CA GLY A 160 -1.85 7.96 12.20
C GLY A 160 -0.97 7.74 13.45
N PRO A 161 0.35 7.86 13.36
CA PRO A 161 1.23 7.71 14.51
C PRO A 161 0.94 8.70 15.64
N LEU A 162 0.62 9.96 15.33
CA LEU A 162 0.26 10.98 16.32
C LEU A 162 -1.00 10.61 17.09
N LEU A 163 -2.07 10.25 16.37
CA LEU A 163 -3.31 9.81 16.99
C LEU A 163 -3.13 8.48 17.73
N GLY A 164 -2.35 7.56 17.16
CA GLY A 164 -2.04 6.27 17.77
C GLY A 164 -1.36 6.43 19.12
N GLY A 165 -0.32 7.27 19.21
CA GLY A 165 0.37 7.57 20.45
C GLY A 165 -0.55 8.21 21.49
N VAL A 166 -1.18 9.34 21.17
CA VAL A 166 -2.08 10.05 22.08
C VAL A 166 -3.23 9.18 22.58
N VAL A 167 -3.81 8.37 21.70
CA VAL A 167 -4.93 7.48 22.07
C VAL A 167 -4.45 6.33 22.94
N THR A 168 -3.31 5.74 22.61
CA THR A 168 -2.74 4.63 23.38
C THR A 168 -2.38 5.08 24.79
N ASP A 169 -1.68 6.21 24.93
CA ASP A 169 -1.25 6.76 26.20
C ASP A 169 -2.43 7.27 27.06
N GLY A 170 -3.50 7.79 26.45
CA GLY A 170 -4.62 8.41 27.16
C GLY A 170 -5.82 7.50 27.42
N LEU A 171 -6.26 6.73 26.43
CA LEU A 171 -7.48 5.92 26.43
C LEU A 171 -7.21 4.40 26.39
N GLY A 172 -5.97 4.02 26.09
CA GLY A 172 -5.54 2.64 25.89
C GLY A 172 -5.70 2.17 24.44
N TRP A 173 -4.91 1.14 24.08
CA TRP A 173 -4.75 0.64 22.72
C TRP A 173 -6.05 0.17 22.03
N ARG A 174 -7.06 -0.25 22.77
CA ARG A 174 -8.35 -0.70 22.21
C ARG A 174 -9.04 0.41 21.42
N TRP A 175 -8.90 1.65 21.86
CA TRP A 175 -9.47 2.82 21.19
C TRP A 175 -8.83 3.11 19.83
N CYS A 176 -7.62 2.63 19.59
CA CYS A 176 -6.96 2.70 18.28
C CYS A 176 -7.78 2.03 17.17
N PHE A 177 -8.55 0.99 17.52
CA PHE A 177 -9.45 0.33 16.58
C PHE A 177 -10.79 1.06 16.43
N TYR A 178 -11.23 1.78 17.45
CA TYR A 178 -12.53 2.48 17.41
C TYR A 178 -12.45 3.88 16.77
N ILE A 179 -11.28 4.51 16.76
CA ILE A 179 -11.11 5.88 16.22
C ILE A 179 -11.50 5.99 14.74
N GLY A 180 -11.33 4.93 13.96
CA GLY A 180 -11.72 4.88 12.56
C GLY A 180 -13.25 4.74 12.34
N VAL A 181 -13.99 4.23 13.34
CA VAL A 181 -15.42 3.91 13.21
C VAL A 181 -16.29 5.15 12.94
N PRO A 182 -16.16 6.27 13.68
CA PRO A 182 -16.94 7.47 13.39
C PRO A 182 -16.65 8.06 12.00
N PHE A 183 -15.40 8.01 11.55
CA PHE A 183 -15.05 8.46 10.20
C PHE A 183 -15.64 7.53 9.13
N ALA A 184 -15.65 6.21 9.37
CA ALA A 184 -16.27 5.24 8.47
C ALA A 184 -17.80 5.43 8.42
N ALA A 185 -18.44 5.69 9.55
CA ALA A 185 -19.87 6.02 9.61
C ALA A 185 -20.17 7.32 8.84
N ALA A 186 -19.35 8.35 9.01
CA ALA A 186 -19.47 9.59 8.24
C ALA A 186 -19.30 9.34 6.74
N ALA A 187 -18.28 8.53 6.34
CA ALA A 187 -18.06 8.14 4.94
C ALA A 187 -19.29 7.41 4.38
N PHE A 188 -19.88 6.49 5.15
CA PHE A 188 -21.09 5.76 4.75
C PHE A 188 -22.26 6.70 4.49
N VAL A 189 -22.52 7.64 5.40
CA VAL A 189 -23.61 8.63 5.26
C VAL A 189 -23.37 9.55 4.07
N VAL A 190 -22.14 10.04 3.90
CA VAL A 190 -21.78 10.89 2.76
C VAL A 190 -21.99 10.13 1.46
N LEU A 191 -21.44 8.92 1.32
CA LEU A 191 -21.62 8.08 0.13
C LEU A 191 -23.09 7.79 -0.15
N GLN A 192 -23.90 7.56 0.89
CA GLN A 192 -25.33 7.34 0.72
C GLN A 192 -26.04 8.54 0.08
N ARG A 193 -25.62 9.75 0.42
CA ARG A 193 -26.24 11.00 -0.05
C ARG A 193 -25.68 11.50 -1.37
N THR A 194 -24.37 11.34 -1.61
CA THR A 194 -23.68 12.00 -2.73
C THR A 194 -23.38 11.07 -3.90
N LEU A 195 -23.19 9.77 -3.66
CA LEU A 195 -22.82 8.85 -4.72
C LEU A 195 -24.05 8.30 -5.44
N HIS A 196 -24.29 8.81 -6.65
CA HIS A 196 -25.36 8.37 -7.56
C HIS A 196 -24.71 7.81 -8.82
N LEU A 197 -24.57 6.49 -8.89
CA LEU A 197 -24.05 5.78 -10.05
C LEU A 197 -25.17 4.99 -10.74
N PRO A 198 -25.14 4.84 -12.07
CA PRO A 198 -26.05 3.97 -12.79
C PRO A 198 -25.91 2.53 -12.27
N ARG A 199 -27.04 1.89 -11.97
CA ARG A 199 -27.04 0.51 -11.50
C ARG A 199 -26.62 -0.41 -12.64
N HIS A 200 -25.49 -1.08 -12.47
CA HIS A 200 -25.07 -2.18 -13.34
C HIS A 200 -25.44 -3.49 -12.65
N ARG A 201 -26.43 -4.20 -13.18
CA ARG A 201 -26.68 -5.61 -12.84
C ARG A 201 -26.37 -6.43 -14.09
N ARG A 202 -25.39 -7.28 -14.00
CA ARG A 202 -25.12 -8.30 -15.00
C ARG A 202 -25.35 -9.67 -14.36
N GLU A 203 -26.14 -10.52 -14.98
CA GLU A 203 -26.25 -11.91 -14.53
C GLU A 203 -24.95 -12.63 -14.88
N VAL A 204 -24.11 -12.88 -13.87
CA VAL A 204 -22.78 -13.45 -14.07
C VAL A 204 -22.46 -14.43 -12.95
N SER A 205 -21.79 -15.51 -13.29
CA SER A 205 -21.23 -16.45 -12.31
C SER A 205 -19.87 -15.95 -11.82
N ILE A 206 -19.71 -15.89 -10.50
CA ILE A 206 -18.43 -15.56 -9.86
C ILE A 206 -17.56 -16.82 -9.87
N ASP A 207 -16.31 -16.68 -10.29
CA ASP A 207 -15.30 -17.74 -10.21
C ASP A 207 -14.74 -17.86 -8.77
N TYR A 208 -15.48 -18.56 -7.91
CA TYR A 208 -15.04 -18.84 -6.55
C TYR A 208 -13.78 -19.72 -6.49
N ALA A 209 -13.60 -20.61 -7.48
CA ALA A 209 -12.45 -21.52 -7.51
C ALA A 209 -11.17 -20.74 -7.84
N GLY A 210 -11.19 -19.92 -8.90
CA GLY A 210 -10.08 -19.03 -9.23
C GLY A 210 -9.75 -18.06 -8.10
N ALA A 211 -10.78 -17.45 -7.47
CA ALA A 211 -10.61 -16.58 -6.31
C ALA A 211 -9.90 -17.29 -5.15
N ALA A 212 -10.33 -18.49 -4.78
CA ALA A 212 -9.73 -19.28 -3.70
C ALA A 212 -8.28 -19.70 -4.02
N MET A 213 -8.01 -20.07 -5.28
CA MET A 213 -6.67 -20.47 -5.72
C MET A 213 -5.71 -19.26 -5.75
N ILE A 214 -6.14 -18.11 -6.27
CA ILE A 214 -5.33 -16.87 -6.24
C ILE A 214 -5.08 -16.47 -4.79
N ALA A 215 -6.12 -16.45 -3.97
CA ALA A 215 -6.04 -16.10 -2.56
C ALA A 215 -5.07 -17.03 -1.81
N GLY A 216 -5.26 -18.33 -1.94
CA GLY A 216 -4.42 -19.35 -1.29
C GLY A 216 -2.98 -19.34 -1.80
N GLY A 217 -2.78 -19.19 -3.11
CA GLY A 217 -1.45 -19.14 -3.72
C GLY A 217 -0.65 -17.92 -3.27
N VAL A 218 -1.26 -16.74 -3.36
CA VAL A 218 -0.63 -15.49 -2.91
C VAL A 218 -0.40 -15.49 -1.40
N ALA A 219 -1.39 -15.97 -0.62
CA ALA A 219 -1.25 -16.10 0.83
C ALA A 219 -0.08 -17.02 1.21
N SER A 220 0.05 -18.20 0.59
CA SER A 220 1.15 -19.14 0.84
C SER A 220 2.51 -18.51 0.54
N LEU A 221 2.64 -17.79 -0.59
CA LEU A 221 3.90 -17.12 -0.96
C LEU A 221 4.21 -15.95 -0.03
N LEU A 222 3.21 -15.14 0.37
CA LEU A 222 3.42 -14.02 1.31
C LEU A 222 3.75 -14.51 2.72
N ILE A 223 3.11 -15.60 3.18
CA ILE A 223 3.45 -16.26 4.45
C ILE A 223 4.89 -16.76 4.41
N TRP A 224 5.28 -17.44 3.34
CA TRP A 224 6.65 -17.89 3.15
C TRP A 224 7.65 -16.73 3.24
N VAL A 225 7.48 -15.69 2.41
CA VAL A 225 8.40 -14.54 2.37
C VAL A 225 8.45 -13.79 3.71
N SER A 226 7.34 -13.72 4.45
CA SER A 226 7.26 -13.01 5.74
C SER A 226 7.88 -13.79 6.91
N LEU A 227 7.88 -15.13 6.86
CA LEU A 227 8.31 -15.97 8.00
C LEU A 227 9.64 -16.68 7.76
N ALA A 228 10.06 -16.86 6.49
CA ALA A 228 11.36 -17.46 6.18
C ALA A 228 12.51 -16.57 6.71
N GLY A 229 13.48 -17.20 7.33
CA GLY A 229 14.59 -16.51 8.00
C GLY A 229 14.27 -15.99 9.41
N GLN A 230 13.00 -15.94 9.81
CA GLN A 230 12.58 -15.55 11.17
C GLN A 230 12.08 -16.75 11.98
N GLN A 231 11.08 -17.49 11.52
CA GLN A 231 10.50 -18.64 12.22
C GLN A 231 11.03 -19.98 11.73
N PHE A 232 11.47 -20.06 10.49
CA PHE A 232 12.09 -21.24 9.90
C PHE A 232 13.16 -20.84 8.87
N ALA A 233 14.14 -21.73 8.65
CA ALA A 233 15.25 -21.44 7.75
C ALA A 233 14.76 -21.36 6.28
N TRP A 234 15.43 -20.53 5.46
CA TRP A 234 15.15 -20.41 4.03
C TRP A 234 15.23 -21.75 3.26
N GLY A 235 16.10 -22.68 3.69
CA GLY A 235 16.25 -24.01 3.11
C GLY A 235 15.44 -25.12 3.82
N SER A 236 14.40 -24.78 4.60
CA SER A 236 13.62 -25.74 5.35
C SER A 236 12.52 -26.43 4.52
N TRP A 237 11.98 -27.55 5.04
CA TRP A 237 10.86 -28.24 4.42
C TRP A 237 9.57 -27.36 4.40
N GLN A 238 9.38 -26.46 5.38
CA GLN A 238 8.30 -25.49 5.42
C GLN A 238 8.38 -24.53 4.24
N THR A 239 9.58 -24.03 3.91
CA THR A 239 9.83 -23.23 2.70
C THR A 239 9.43 -24.00 1.44
N ALA A 240 9.92 -25.24 1.29
CA ALA A 240 9.61 -26.07 0.13
C ALA A 240 8.08 -26.31 -0.01
N LEU A 241 7.40 -26.59 1.10
CA LEU A 241 5.96 -26.80 1.13
C LEU A 241 5.18 -25.53 0.73
N LEU A 242 5.47 -24.39 1.36
CA LEU A 242 4.75 -23.13 1.11
C LEU A 242 4.99 -22.62 -0.32
N VAL A 243 6.21 -22.73 -0.82
CA VAL A 243 6.54 -22.36 -2.21
C VAL A 243 5.85 -23.30 -3.21
N ALA A 244 5.96 -24.62 -3.00
CA ALA A 244 5.33 -25.59 -3.89
C ALA A 244 3.80 -25.44 -3.91
N LEU A 245 3.18 -25.28 -2.74
CA LEU A 245 1.73 -25.05 -2.60
C LEU A 245 1.33 -23.73 -3.28
N GLY A 246 2.07 -22.65 -2.99
CA GLY A 246 1.81 -21.33 -3.58
C GLY A 246 1.89 -21.34 -5.09
N LEU A 247 2.96 -21.92 -5.65
CA LEU A 247 3.12 -22.06 -7.10
C LEU A 247 2.07 -22.98 -7.72
N ALA A 248 1.77 -24.12 -7.10
CA ALA A 248 0.74 -25.05 -7.59
C ALA A 248 -0.64 -24.37 -7.64
N LEU A 249 -1.01 -23.60 -6.61
CA LEU A 249 -2.26 -22.85 -6.58
C LEU A 249 -2.27 -21.72 -7.61
N CYS A 250 -1.18 -20.99 -7.80
CA CYS A 250 -1.09 -19.94 -8.83
C CYS A 250 -1.18 -20.55 -10.26
N VAL A 251 -0.52 -21.66 -10.51
CA VAL A 251 -0.63 -22.39 -11.80
C VAL A 251 -2.05 -22.93 -12.00
N GLY A 252 -2.64 -23.50 -10.94
CA GLY A 252 -4.03 -23.94 -10.93
C GLY A 252 -5.01 -22.79 -11.21
N ALA A 253 -4.79 -21.63 -10.61
CA ALA A 253 -5.57 -20.43 -10.88
C ALA A 253 -5.50 -20.04 -12.36
N VAL A 254 -4.30 -19.96 -12.94
CA VAL A 254 -4.13 -19.66 -14.38
C VAL A 254 -4.85 -20.70 -15.27
N TRP A 255 -4.85 -21.96 -14.86
CA TRP A 255 -5.55 -23.01 -15.60
C TRP A 255 -7.08 -22.90 -15.51
N VAL A 256 -7.63 -22.56 -14.33
CA VAL A 256 -9.06 -22.28 -14.11
C VAL A 256 -9.47 -21.02 -14.87
N GLU A 257 -8.74 -19.92 -14.71
CA GLU A 257 -8.98 -18.64 -15.38
C GLU A 257 -9.06 -18.75 -16.92
N ARG A 258 -8.32 -19.69 -17.53
CA ARG A 258 -8.38 -19.97 -18.97
C ARG A 258 -9.67 -20.67 -19.40
N ARG A 259 -10.41 -21.30 -18.48
CA ARG A 259 -11.60 -22.13 -18.78
C ARG A 259 -12.91 -21.46 -18.40
N VAL A 260 -12.87 -20.51 -17.48
CA VAL A 260 -14.07 -19.82 -16.98
C VAL A 260 -14.45 -18.69 -17.93
N ARG A 261 -15.76 -18.49 -18.14
CA ARG A 261 -16.28 -17.41 -19.00
C ARG A 261 -16.00 -16.02 -18.46
N GLU A 262 -16.01 -15.87 -17.12
CA GLU A 262 -15.82 -14.59 -16.43
C GLU A 262 -14.67 -14.70 -15.41
N PRO A 263 -13.40 -14.67 -15.89
CA PRO A 263 -12.24 -14.82 -15.04
C PRO A 263 -12.10 -13.64 -14.05
N LEU A 264 -11.54 -13.92 -12.86
CA LEU A 264 -11.28 -12.93 -11.83
C LEU A 264 -10.19 -11.94 -12.27
N VAL A 265 -9.13 -12.49 -12.86
CA VAL A 265 -8.04 -11.73 -13.49
C VAL A 265 -8.00 -12.09 -14.97
N PRO A 266 -8.64 -11.30 -15.84
CA PRO A 266 -8.66 -11.62 -17.26
C PRO A 266 -7.25 -11.70 -17.83
N LEU A 267 -6.76 -12.91 -18.14
CA LEU A 267 -5.40 -13.15 -18.66
C LEU A 267 -5.13 -12.38 -19.96
N ARG A 268 -6.19 -12.02 -20.70
CA ARG A 268 -6.11 -11.14 -21.88
C ARG A 268 -5.50 -9.77 -21.56
N LEU A 269 -5.58 -9.30 -20.31
CA LEU A 269 -4.95 -8.03 -19.90
C LEU A 269 -3.43 -8.07 -20.04
N PHE A 270 -2.82 -9.23 -19.79
CA PHE A 270 -1.38 -9.43 -19.95
C PHE A 270 -0.93 -9.59 -21.40
N ALA A 271 -1.86 -9.69 -22.35
CA ALA A 271 -1.53 -9.61 -23.78
C ALA A 271 -1.21 -8.17 -24.21
N ASP A 272 -1.68 -7.17 -23.47
CA ASP A 272 -1.32 -5.77 -23.72
C ASP A 272 0.02 -5.44 -23.05
N ARG A 273 0.99 -5.06 -23.89
CA ARG A 273 2.35 -4.71 -23.44
C ARG A 273 2.35 -3.58 -22.41
N GLU A 274 1.46 -2.59 -22.54
CA GLU A 274 1.40 -1.45 -21.62
C GLU A 274 0.93 -1.89 -20.24
N VAL A 275 0.00 -2.85 -20.17
CA VAL A 275 -0.46 -3.44 -18.90
C VAL A 275 0.67 -4.20 -18.22
N VAL A 276 1.43 -5.03 -18.95
CA VAL A 276 2.57 -5.78 -18.40
C VAL A 276 3.65 -4.83 -17.84
N LEU A 277 4.00 -3.78 -18.60
CA LEU A 277 4.97 -2.79 -18.17
C LEU A 277 4.48 -2.01 -16.94
N ALA A 278 3.19 -1.66 -16.90
CA ALA A 278 2.59 -0.99 -15.76
C ALA A 278 2.56 -1.87 -14.51
N VAL A 279 2.25 -3.16 -14.64
CA VAL A 279 2.31 -4.14 -13.55
C VAL A 279 3.74 -4.27 -13.02
N THR A 280 4.73 -4.43 -13.91
CA THR A 280 6.15 -4.53 -13.54
C THR A 280 6.61 -3.28 -12.76
N ALA A 281 6.29 -2.10 -13.26
CA ALA A 281 6.59 -0.85 -12.57
C ALA A 281 5.85 -0.73 -11.23
N SER A 282 4.60 -1.23 -11.14
CA SER A 282 3.80 -1.22 -9.92
C SER A 282 4.41 -2.06 -8.80
N VAL A 283 4.95 -3.25 -9.12
CA VAL A 283 5.69 -4.09 -8.16
C VAL A 283 6.91 -3.34 -7.62
N ALA A 284 7.72 -2.78 -8.50
CA ALA A 284 8.95 -2.07 -8.13
C ALA A 284 8.64 -0.81 -7.27
N VAL A 285 7.62 -0.03 -7.65
CA VAL A 285 7.15 1.13 -6.86
C VAL A 285 6.60 0.67 -5.50
N GLY A 286 5.91 -0.46 -5.45
CA GLY A 286 5.41 -1.05 -4.19
C GLY A 286 6.55 -1.41 -3.24
N ILE A 287 7.59 -2.10 -3.73
CA ILE A 287 8.78 -2.45 -2.95
C ILE A 287 9.44 -1.18 -2.40
N ALA A 288 9.67 -0.18 -3.25
CA ALA A 288 10.30 1.07 -2.87
C ALA A 288 9.47 1.85 -1.84
N MET A 289 8.17 2.01 -2.07
CA MET A 289 7.28 2.78 -1.19
C MET A 289 7.15 2.17 0.20
N PHE A 290 6.80 0.87 0.28
CA PHE A 290 6.60 0.20 1.56
C PHE A 290 7.93 -0.04 2.28
N GLY A 291 8.98 -0.41 1.54
CA GLY A 291 10.33 -0.57 2.08
C GLY A 291 10.82 0.74 2.70
N THR A 292 10.75 1.87 1.97
CA THR A 292 11.16 3.17 2.51
C THR A 292 10.34 3.53 3.75
N THR A 293 9.02 3.36 3.73
CA THR A 293 8.17 3.73 4.87
C THR A 293 8.52 2.94 6.13
N VAL A 294 8.71 1.62 6.01
CA VAL A 294 8.99 0.74 7.16
C VAL A 294 10.40 0.98 7.70
N PHE A 295 11.41 0.92 6.82
CA PHE A 295 12.80 0.95 7.28
C PHE A 295 13.26 2.35 7.67
N LEU A 296 12.68 3.40 7.09
CA LEU A 296 12.95 4.76 7.52
C LEU A 296 12.43 5.03 8.94
N THR A 297 11.27 4.49 9.29
CA THR A 297 10.74 4.58 10.66
C THR A 297 11.69 3.87 11.65
N GLN A 298 12.20 2.69 11.29
CA GLN A 298 13.18 1.97 12.10
C GLN A 298 14.50 2.73 12.21
N TYR A 299 14.98 3.34 11.10
CA TYR A 299 16.17 4.18 11.10
C TYR A 299 16.03 5.35 12.10
N MET A 300 14.90 6.06 12.05
CA MET A 300 14.67 7.19 12.95
C MET A 300 14.60 6.76 14.42
N GLN A 301 13.96 5.63 14.72
CA GLN A 301 13.79 5.16 16.09
C GLN A 301 15.06 4.49 16.65
N ILE A 302 15.75 3.63 15.86
CA ILE A 302 16.87 2.84 16.37
C ILE A 302 18.22 3.54 16.13
N ALA A 303 18.47 4.02 14.89
CA ALA A 303 19.78 4.61 14.58
C ALA A 303 19.89 6.09 15.00
N ARG A 304 18.75 6.76 15.23
CA ARG A 304 18.71 8.20 15.57
C ARG A 304 18.06 8.48 16.92
N ASP A 305 17.69 7.45 17.67
CA ASP A 305 17.09 7.56 19.01
C ASP A 305 15.92 8.56 19.04
N LYS A 306 15.00 8.45 18.07
CA LYS A 306 13.81 9.29 17.95
C LYS A 306 12.58 8.58 18.46
N SER A 307 11.73 9.30 19.20
CA SER A 307 10.44 8.76 19.63
C SER A 307 9.57 8.38 18.41
N PRO A 308 8.60 7.47 18.56
CA PRO A 308 7.66 7.11 17.49
C PRO A 308 6.96 8.35 16.89
N THR A 309 6.60 9.32 17.72
CA THR A 309 5.97 10.58 17.30
C THR A 309 6.93 11.44 16.48
N GLU A 310 8.18 11.63 16.95
CA GLU A 310 9.20 12.38 16.20
C GLU A 310 9.53 11.68 14.86
N SER A 311 9.65 10.37 14.88
CA SER A 311 9.86 9.57 13.67
C SER A 311 8.76 9.80 12.64
N GLY A 312 7.48 9.81 13.06
CA GLY A 312 6.35 10.14 12.21
C GLY A 312 6.43 11.55 11.61
N LEU A 313 6.78 12.55 12.42
CA LEU A 313 6.95 13.94 11.96
C LEU A 313 8.11 14.08 10.97
N LEU A 314 9.21 13.37 11.19
CA LEU A 314 10.37 13.39 10.30
C LEU A 314 10.08 12.75 8.92
N THR A 315 8.99 11.99 8.75
CA THR A 315 8.57 11.49 7.44
C THR A 315 7.79 12.51 6.59
N ILE A 316 7.44 13.68 7.15
CA ILE A 316 6.69 14.73 6.43
C ILE A 316 7.32 15.11 5.08
N PRO A 317 8.66 15.27 4.92
CA PRO A 317 9.24 15.60 3.62
C PRO A 317 8.91 14.60 2.52
N MET A 318 8.89 13.28 2.83
CA MET A 318 8.51 12.24 1.86
C MET A 318 7.05 12.39 1.45
N VAL A 319 6.17 12.57 2.42
CA VAL A 319 4.74 12.73 2.19
C VAL A 319 4.44 14.01 1.41
N ALA A 320 5.11 15.11 1.75
CA ALA A 320 4.99 16.38 1.02
C ALA A 320 5.47 16.24 -0.42
N GLY A 321 6.59 15.56 -0.65
CA GLY A 321 7.09 15.24 -1.99
C GLY A 321 6.08 14.45 -2.81
N LEU A 322 5.51 13.38 -2.23
CA LEU A 322 4.48 12.56 -2.85
C LEU A 322 3.24 13.39 -3.20
N PHE A 323 2.73 14.18 -2.26
CA PHE A 323 1.52 14.96 -2.44
C PHE A 323 1.71 16.07 -3.49
N ILE A 324 2.76 16.89 -3.36
CA ILE A 324 3.03 18.01 -4.25
C ILE A 324 3.25 17.50 -5.68
N SER A 325 4.06 16.46 -5.85
CA SER A 325 4.34 15.89 -7.17
C SER A 325 3.10 15.26 -7.79
N SER A 326 2.31 14.49 -7.03
CA SER A 326 1.08 13.88 -7.51
C SER A 326 0.06 14.94 -7.98
N MET A 327 -0.12 16.02 -7.19
CA MET A 327 -1.01 17.11 -7.55
C MET A 327 -0.52 17.90 -8.77
N LEU A 328 0.77 18.25 -8.80
CA LEU A 328 1.36 19.03 -9.89
C LEU A 328 1.32 18.24 -11.21
N ILE A 329 1.79 17.00 -11.17
CA ILE A 329 1.83 16.14 -12.36
C ILE A 329 0.42 15.76 -12.81
N GLY A 330 -0.49 15.50 -11.88
CA GLY A 330 -1.89 15.28 -12.23
C GLY A 330 -2.51 16.44 -13.02
N ARG A 331 -2.24 17.68 -12.61
CA ARG A 331 -2.67 18.88 -13.36
C ARG A 331 -1.99 19.01 -14.72
N LEU A 332 -0.68 18.71 -14.79
CA LEU A 332 0.07 18.77 -16.04
C LEU A 332 -0.40 17.70 -17.04
N VAL A 333 -0.65 16.48 -16.58
CA VAL A 333 -1.22 15.39 -17.39
C VAL A 333 -2.60 15.78 -17.93
N THR A 334 -3.46 16.37 -17.09
CA THR A 334 -4.78 16.86 -17.51
C THR A 334 -4.65 17.92 -18.61
N ARG A 335 -3.72 18.87 -18.47
CA ARG A 335 -3.52 19.95 -19.45
C ARG A 335 -2.88 19.47 -20.74
N THR A 336 -1.84 18.65 -20.66
CA THR A 336 -1.02 18.25 -21.81
C THR A 336 -1.54 17.00 -22.51
N GLY A 337 -2.30 16.16 -21.81
CA GLY A 337 -2.69 14.81 -22.25
C GLY A 337 -1.53 13.81 -22.29
N ARG A 338 -0.35 14.20 -21.82
CA ARG A 338 0.88 13.39 -21.83
C ARG A 338 1.22 12.93 -20.43
N TYR A 339 1.52 11.65 -20.25
CA TYR A 339 1.84 11.06 -18.93
C TYR A 339 3.21 10.37 -18.88
N LYS A 340 3.67 9.80 -20.01
CA LYS A 340 4.89 8.98 -20.07
C LYS A 340 6.14 9.72 -19.57
N GLY A 341 6.39 10.93 -20.06
CA GLY A 341 7.58 11.70 -19.65
C GLY A 341 7.64 11.96 -18.16
N PHE A 342 6.50 12.24 -17.53
CA PHE A 342 6.40 12.45 -16.09
C PHE A 342 6.61 11.16 -15.30
N MET A 343 6.11 10.02 -15.79
CA MET A 343 6.33 8.73 -15.16
C MET A 343 7.80 8.30 -15.22
N VAL A 344 8.46 8.51 -16.36
CA VAL A 344 9.90 8.22 -16.52
C VAL A 344 10.73 9.11 -15.58
N LEU A 345 10.43 10.41 -15.52
CA LEU A 345 11.08 11.32 -14.57
C LEU A 345 10.84 10.87 -13.12
N GLY A 346 9.61 10.48 -12.78
CA GLY A 346 9.26 9.97 -11.45
C GLY A 346 10.06 8.72 -11.07
N ALA A 347 10.21 7.77 -12.01
CA ALA A 347 11.02 6.57 -11.78
C ALA A 347 12.52 6.90 -11.65
N ALA A 348 13.02 7.87 -12.40
CA ALA A 348 14.39 8.35 -12.26
C ALA A 348 14.63 8.99 -10.89
N LEU A 349 13.71 9.86 -10.43
CA LEU A 349 13.77 10.44 -9.09
C LEU A 349 13.68 9.38 -7.99
N LEU A 350 12.79 8.40 -8.13
CA LEU A 350 12.68 7.28 -7.20
C LEU A 350 13.99 6.51 -7.09
N THR A 351 14.58 6.16 -8.23
CA THR A 351 15.85 5.42 -8.28
C THR A 351 17.00 6.24 -7.68
N ALA A 352 17.10 7.52 -8.03
CA ALA A 352 18.09 8.44 -7.48
C ALA A 352 17.91 8.63 -5.96
N GLY A 353 16.66 8.80 -5.51
CA GLY A 353 16.31 8.93 -4.10
C GLY A 353 16.68 7.69 -3.29
N LEU A 354 16.41 6.48 -3.80
CA LEU A 354 16.82 5.22 -3.18
C LEU A 354 18.35 5.11 -3.11
N ALA A 355 19.06 5.49 -4.18
CA ALA A 355 20.52 5.49 -4.18
C ALA A 355 21.09 6.49 -3.15
N LEU A 356 20.52 7.68 -3.03
CA LEU A 356 20.89 8.66 -2.01
C LEU A 356 20.57 8.16 -0.59
N MET A 357 19.40 7.53 -0.38
CA MET A 357 19.08 6.87 0.90
C MET A 357 20.04 5.73 1.23
N GLY A 358 20.66 5.10 0.24
CA GLY A 358 21.70 4.10 0.42
C GLY A 358 23.05 4.65 0.88
N THR A 359 23.22 5.97 1.00
CA THR A 359 24.45 6.61 1.50
C THR A 359 24.33 7.14 2.92
N ILE A 360 23.15 6.96 3.58
CA ILE A 360 22.95 7.47 4.94
C ILE A 360 23.66 6.59 5.99
N ASP A 361 24.05 7.23 7.08
CA ASP A 361 24.56 6.60 8.29
C ASP A 361 23.93 7.25 9.54
N GLU A 362 24.32 6.82 10.73
CA GLU A 362 23.84 7.38 12.00
C GLU A 362 24.24 8.84 12.23
N ARG A 363 25.12 9.43 11.39
CA ARG A 363 25.60 10.81 11.50
C ARG A 363 25.05 11.74 10.44
N THR A 364 24.43 11.19 9.40
CA THR A 364 23.88 11.97 8.29
C THR A 364 22.88 13.01 8.79
N SER A 365 22.96 14.24 8.30
CA SER A 365 22.09 15.33 8.71
C SER A 365 20.62 15.02 8.46
N LEU A 366 19.73 15.30 9.43
CA LEU A 366 18.29 15.13 9.25
C LEU A 366 17.73 15.95 8.07
N VAL A 367 18.39 17.08 7.73
CA VAL A 367 18.01 17.89 6.56
C VAL A 367 18.32 17.15 5.25
N GLU A 368 19.50 16.51 5.14
CA GLU A 368 19.87 15.70 3.98
C GLU A 368 18.92 14.52 3.81
N ILE A 369 18.65 13.79 4.89
CA ILE A 369 17.68 12.70 4.90
C ILE A 369 16.31 13.23 4.45
N GLY A 370 15.86 14.37 4.95
CA GLY A 370 14.61 15.02 4.55
C GLY A 370 14.56 15.33 3.04
N VAL A 371 15.66 15.80 2.46
CA VAL A 371 15.76 16.05 1.01
C VAL A 371 15.69 14.73 0.23
N PHE A 372 16.42 13.68 0.64
CA PHE A 372 16.39 12.37 0.00
C PHE A 372 14.98 11.76 0.05
N MET A 373 14.32 11.88 1.20
CA MET A 373 12.93 11.47 1.39
C MET A 373 11.97 12.21 0.47
N ALA A 374 12.13 13.52 0.32
CA ALA A 374 11.30 14.33 -0.59
C ALA A 374 11.49 13.89 -2.05
N ILE A 375 12.71 13.52 -2.45
CA ILE A 375 13.01 13.00 -3.79
C ILE A 375 12.31 11.65 -3.99
N VAL A 376 12.43 10.70 -3.05
CA VAL A 376 11.74 9.40 -3.10
C VAL A 376 10.23 9.60 -3.19
N GLY A 377 9.66 10.41 -2.29
CA GLY A 377 8.23 10.72 -2.27
C GLY A 377 7.74 11.33 -3.58
N SER A 378 8.52 12.28 -4.14
CA SER A 378 8.21 12.89 -5.43
C SER A 378 8.20 11.86 -6.57
N GLY A 379 9.17 10.95 -6.58
CA GLY A 379 9.22 9.86 -7.55
C GLY A 379 7.98 8.96 -7.48
N VAL A 380 7.61 8.52 -6.27
CA VAL A 380 6.41 7.70 -6.05
C VAL A 380 5.14 8.44 -6.49
N GLY A 381 5.00 9.73 -6.10
CA GLY A 381 3.82 10.53 -6.42
C GLY A 381 3.59 10.74 -7.91
N MET A 382 4.66 10.89 -8.69
CA MET A 382 4.60 11.01 -10.15
C MET A 382 4.16 9.70 -10.85
N VAL A 383 4.49 8.55 -10.28
CA VAL A 383 4.29 7.25 -10.94
C VAL A 383 2.98 6.59 -10.48
N MET A 384 2.71 6.56 -9.19
CA MET A 384 1.70 5.71 -8.56
C MET A 384 0.30 5.83 -9.18
N GLN A 385 -0.23 7.04 -9.33
CA GLN A 385 -1.58 7.25 -9.86
C GLN A 385 -1.63 7.11 -11.39
N ASN A 386 -0.54 7.46 -12.06
CA ASN A 386 -0.45 7.37 -13.50
C ASN A 386 -0.38 5.91 -14.00
N LEU A 387 0.14 4.96 -13.20
CA LEU A 387 0.09 3.53 -13.52
C LEU A 387 -1.35 3.03 -13.64
N VAL A 388 -2.22 3.42 -12.70
CA VAL A 388 -3.65 3.09 -12.76
C VAL A 388 -4.30 3.72 -13.99
N LEU A 389 -3.97 5.00 -14.27
CA LEU A 389 -4.46 5.73 -15.45
C LEU A 389 -4.10 5.01 -16.75
N VAL A 390 -2.84 4.55 -16.90
CA VAL A 390 -2.37 3.81 -18.08
C VAL A 390 -3.20 2.56 -18.31
N VAL A 391 -3.37 1.74 -17.27
CA VAL A 391 -4.15 0.49 -17.39
C VAL A 391 -5.61 0.80 -17.70
N GLN A 392 -6.23 1.72 -16.99
CA GLN A 392 -7.63 2.13 -17.26
C GLN A 392 -7.83 2.68 -18.68
N ASN A 393 -6.81 3.31 -19.28
CA ASN A 393 -6.85 3.80 -20.67
C ASN A 393 -6.58 2.71 -21.71
N SER A 394 -6.06 1.56 -21.29
CA SER A 394 -5.70 0.43 -22.17
C SER A 394 -6.72 -0.70 -22.16
N VAL A 395 -7.51 -0.84 -21.07
CA VAL A 395 -8.47 -1.94 -20.92
C VAL A 395 -9.85 -1.57 -21.41
N ARG A 396 -10.66 -2.60 -21.73
CA ARG A 396 -12.08 -2.41 -22.02
C ARG A 396 -12.82 -1.94 -20.78
N ARG A 397 -13.95 -1.27 -20.97
CA ARG A 397 -14.78 -0.80 -19.86
C ARG A 397 -15.23 -1.92 -18.92
N GLU A 398 -15.57 -3.08 -19.48
CA GLU A 398 -15.98 -4.27 -18.73
C GLU A 398 -14.87 -4.85 -17.82
N ASP A 399 -13.60 -4.51 -18.08
CA ASP A 399 -12.43 -4.96 -17.34
C ASP A 399 -11.80 -3.82 -16.49
N MET A 400 -12.46 -2.67 -16.38
CA MET A 400 -11.89 -1.50 -15.70
C MET A 400 -11.65 -1.74 -14.21
N GLY A 401 -12.56 -2.45 -13.56
CA GLY A 401 -12.41 -2.88 -12.17
C GLY A 401 -11.26 -3.85 -11.99
N ALA A 402 -11.23 -4.92 -12.81
CA ALA A 402 -10.16 -5.90 -12.80
C ALA A 402 -8.79 -5.25 -13.11
N GLY A 403 -8.72 -4.37 -14.11
CA GLY A 403 -7.48 -3.67 -14.48
C GLY A 403 -6.97 -2.72 -13.40
N SER A 404 -7.86 -1.97 -12.76
CA SER A 404 -7.48 -1.05 -11.68
C SER A 404 -7.00 -1.78 -10.43
N SER A 405 -7.72 -2.84 -10.04
CA SER A 405 -7.36 -3.67 -8.89
C SER A 405 -6.07 -4.46 -9.11
N LEU A 406 -5.77 -4.83 -10.37
CA LEU A 406 -4.52 -5.51 -10.75
C LEU A 406 -3.30 -4.67 -10.36
N ILE A 407 -3.30 -3.37 -10.67
CA ILE A 407 -2.21 -2.45 -10.31
C ILE A 407 -2.09 -2.32 -8.79
N ALA A 408 -3.20 -2.18 -8.07
CA ALA A 408 -3.20 -2.10 -6.61
C ALA A 408 -2.70 -3.40 -5.97
N PHE A 409 -3.14 -4.55 -6.49
CA PHE A 409 -2.71 -5.88 -6.06
C PHE A 409 -1.19 -6.06 -6.21
N PHE A 410 -0.65 -5.86 -7.41
CA PHE A 410 0.79 -6.04 -7.65
C PHE A 410 1.66 -5.04 -6.91
N ARG A 411 1.17 -3.82 -6.66
CA ARG A 411 1.85 -2.85 -5.79
C ARG A 411 1.90 -3.34 -4.34
N SER A 412 0.78 -3.83 -3.80
CA SER A 412 0.75 -4.35 -2.42
C SER A 412 1.56 -5.63 -2.28
N LEU A 413 1.50 -6.52 -3.27
CA LEU A 413 2.31 -7.73 -3.34
C LEU A 413 3.81 -7.38 -3.38
N GLY A 414 4.19 -6.43 -4.26
CA GLY A 414 5.55 -5.89 -4.31
C GLY A 414 5.98 -5.33 -2.96
N GLY A 415 5.12 -4.54 -2.32
CA GLY A 415 5.38 -4.01 -0.98
C GLY A 415 5.65 -5.08 0.08
N ALA A 416 4.82 -6.11 0.13
CA ALA A 416 4.99 -7.23 1.07
C ALA A 416 6.30 -8.00 0.82
N ILE A 417 6.60 -8.31 -0.44
CA ILE A 417 7.87 -8.95 -0.83
C ILE A 417 9.05 -8.04 -0.47
N GLY A 418 8.94 -6.74 -0.80
CA GLY A 418 9.99 -5.75 -0.54
C GLY A 418 10.33 -5.64 0.93
N VAL A 419 9.33 -5.45 1.79
CA VAL A 419 9.54 -5.35 3.25
C VAL A 419 10.19 -6.62 3.78
N SER A 420 9.78 -7.80 3.32
CA SER A 420 10.35 -9.06 3.80
C SER A 420 11.80 -9.27 3.33
N VAL A 421 12.09 -9.04 2.04
CA VAL A 421 13.44 -9.21 1.48
C VAL A 421 14.41 -8.18 2.04
N LEU A 422 14.01 -6.89 2.05
CA LEU A 422 14.86 -5.82 2.59
C LEU A 422 15.05 -5.98 4.10
N GLY A 423 14.03 -6.47 4.82
CA GLY A 423 14.13 -6.82 6.23
C GLY A 423 15.10 -7.96 6.50
N ALA A 424 15.17 -8.96 5.63
CA ALA A 424 16.15 -10.03 5.74
C ALA A 424 17.58 -9.53 5.50
N VAL A 425 17.78 -8.63 4.52
CA VAL A 425 19.07 -7.95 4.27
C VAL A 425 19.50 -7.18 5.51
N LEU A 426 18.60 -6.32 6.05
CA LEU A 426 18.85 -5.57 7.26
C LEU A 426 19.21 -6.48 8.45
N ALA A 427 18.40 -7.52 8.69
CA ALA A 427 18.62 -8.43 9.82
C ALA A 427 19.99 -9.14 9.75
N THR A 428 20.41 -9.54 8.55
CA THR A 428 21.70 -10.18 8.34
C THR A 428 22.84 -9.19 8.60
N HIS A 429 22.78 -8.00 7.97
CA HIS A 429 23.78 -6.96 8.15
C HIS A 429 23.88 -6.51 9.62
N ALA A 430 22.76 -6.23 10.26
CA ALA A 430 22.73 -5.79 11.66
C ALA A 430 23.33 -6.85 12.60
N ARG A 431 22.99 -8.13 12.39
CA ARG A 431 23.56 -9.23 13.19
C ARG A 431 25.09 -9.31 13.05
N ASP A 432 25.58 -9.26 11.82
CA ASP A 432 27.02 -9.39 11.53
C ASP A 432 27.79 -8.18 12.06
N SER A 433 27.26 -6.97 11.86
CA SER A 433 27.84 -5.71 12.30
C SER A 433 27.86 -5.61 13.83
N ILE A 434 26.75 -5.96 14.51
CA ILE A 434 26.68 -5.99 15.99
C ILE A 434 27.67 -7.00 16.54
N ALA A 435 27.72 -8.21 15.97
CA ALA A 435 28.65 -9.25 16.43
C ALA A 435 30.11 -8.83 16.25
N ALA A 436 30.47 -8.16 15.15
CA ALA A 436 31.79 -7.62 14.92
C ALA A 436 32.14 -6.50 15.90
N GLY A 437 31.22 -5.55 16.13
CA GLY A 437 31.38 -4.44 17.07
C GLY A 437 31.56 -4.91 18.52
N LEU A 438 30.76 -5.90 18.98
CA LEU A 438 30.88 -6.49 20.32
C LEU A 438 32.21 -7.19 20.54
N ARG A 439 32.69 -7.97 19.55
CA ARG A 439 34.02 -8.58 19.61
C ARG A 439 35.11 -7.52 19.72
N GLY A 440 34.98 -6.39 19.01
CA GLY A 440 35.91 -5.25 19.06
C GLY A 440 36.04 -4.60 20.45
N ILE A 441 35.03 -4.70 21.29
CA ILE A 441 35.06 -4.20 22.69
C ILE A 441 35.26 -5.33 23.72
N GLY A 442 35.59 -6.57 23.27
CA GLY A 442 35.87 -7.71 24.16
C GLY A 442 34.63 -8.36 24.78
N VAL A 443 33.44 -8.09 24.25
CA VAL A 443 32.18 -8.69 24.72
C VAL A 443 31.83 -9.87 23.81
N ASP A 444 31.57 -11.03 24.43
CA ASP A 444 31.12 -12.22 23.71
C ASP A 444 29.65 -12.06 23.32
N PRO A 445 29.33 -12.05 22.00
CA PRO A 445 27.97 -11.90 21.50
C PRO A 445 26.98 -12.94 22.05
N SER A 446 27.44 -14.14 22.40
CA SER A 446 26.61 -15.22 22.94
C SER A 446 26.09 -14.95 24.36
N LYS A 447 26.70 -14.03 25.10
CA LYS A 447 26.33 -13.68 26.48
C LYS A 447 25.19 -12.64 26.55
N LEU A 448 24.85 -12.01 25.47
CA LEU A 448 23.76 -11.00 25.41
C LEU A 448 22.36 -11.61 25.25
N GLY A 449 22.21 -12.89 25.51
CA GLY A 449 20.92 -13.59 25.52
C GLY A 449 20.21 -13.56 24.14
N GLY A 450 19.60 -14.66 23.70
CA GLY A 450 18.97 -14.81 22.37
C GLY A 450 17.83 -13.82 22.02
N GLY A 451 17.57 -12.80 22.82
CA GLY A 451 16.61 -11.73 22.55
C GLY A 451 17.20 -10.52 21.81
N GLY A 452 18.52 -10.30 21.86
CA GLY A 452 19.16 -9.13 21.24
C GLY A 452 19.45 -9.25 19.75
N ALA A 453 19.41 -10.46 19.17
CA ALA A 453 19.77 -10.69 17.76
C ALA A 453 18.56 -10.89 16.83
N SER A 454 17.35 -11.07 17.37
CA SER A 454 16.14 -11.38 16.59
C SER A 454 14.94 -10.47 16.88
N GLY A 455 15.06 -9.53 17.83
CA GLY A 455 14.04 -8.52 18.15
C GLY A 455 14.52 -7.11 17.83
N VAL A 456 13.63 -6.14 17.82
CA VAL A 456 13.98 -4.71 17.79
C VAL A 456 14.62 -4.40 19.17
N PRO A 457 15.93 -4.05 19.23
CA PRO A 457 16.58 -3.80 20.52
C PRO A 457 16.04 -2.50 21.13
N ASP A 458 15.76 -2.54 22.42
CA ASP A 458 15.52 -1.33 23.21
C ASP A 458 16.89 -0.69 23.49
N VAL A 459 17.20 0.36 22.73
CA VAL A 459 18.52 1.03 22.75
C VAL A 459 18.74 1.73 24.09
N ASP A 460 17.68 2.26 24.70
CA ASP A 460 17.71 2.97 25.98
C ASP A 460 18.12 2.07 27.15
N ALA A 461 17.82 0.78 27.04
CA ALA A 461 18.18 -0.22 28.07
C ALA A 461 19.65 -0.70 27.93
N LEU A 462 20.39 -0.30 26.90
CA LEU A 462 21.73 -0.80 26.59
C LEU A 462 22.83 0.12 27.19
N PRO A 463 24.00 -0.45 27.60
CA PRO A 463 25.16 0.36 27.93
C PRO A 463 25.59 1.23 26.74
N ALA A 464 25.97 2.50 26.96
CA ALA A 464 26.26 3.49 25.92
C ALA A 464 27.26 3.03 24.81
N ARG A 465 28.18 2.11 25.12
CA ARG A 465 29.11 1.54 24.13
C ARG A 465 28.40 0.52 23.21
N VAL A 466 27.47 -0.25 23.75
CA VAL A 466 26.69 -1.24 23.02
C VAL A 466 25.61 -0.53 22.18
N ALA A 467 24.95 0.48 22.76
CA ALA A 467 23.97 1.32 22.06
C ALA A 467 24.54 1.88 20.75
N ARG A 468 25.73 2.50 20.80
CA ARG A 468 26.41 3.03 19.59
C ARG A 468 26.72 1.97 18.54
N ILE A 469 27.05 0.75 18.94
CA ILE A 469 27.26 -0.37 17.99
C ILE A 469 25.95 -0.74 17.30
N VAL A 470 24.84 -0.77 18.04
CA VAL A 470 23.52 -1.07 17.52
C VAL A 470 23.04 0.06 16.58
N GLU A 471 23.15 1.32 16.99
CA GLU A 471 22.81 2.48 16.17
C GLU A 471 23.55 2.47 14.83
N HIS A 472 24.86 2.25 14.86
CA HIS A 472 25.69 2.13 13.65
C HIS A 472 25.27 0.95 12.77
N ALA A 473 25.05 -0.23 13.36
CA ALA A 473 24.66 -1.44 12.63
C ALA A 473 23.29 -1.27 11.94
N PHE A 474 22.32 -0.64 12.60
CA PHE A 474 21.02 -0.35 11.99
C PHE A 474 21.10 0.79 10.98
N GLY A 475 21.88 1.85 11.25
CA GLY A 475 22.09 2.95 10.31
C GLY A 475 22.63 2.46 8.97
N THR A 476 23.76 1.74 8.99
CA THR A 476 24.41 1.19 7.79
C THR A 476 23.61 0.05 7.15
N GLY A 477 22.96 -0.80 7.95
CA GLY A 477 22.15 -1.91 7.44
C GLY A 477 20.88 -1.43 6.72
N ILE A 478 20.28 -0.35 7.16
CA ILE A 478 19.13 0.26 6.47
C ILE A 478 19.59 0.94 5.17
N ALA A 479 20.73 1.60 5.16
CA ALA A 479 21.33 2.13 3.94
C ALA A 479 21.58 1.01 2.91
N GLU A 480 22.14 -0.12 3.33
CA GLU A 480 22.34 -1.28 2.46
C GLU A 480 21.01 -1.81 1.92
N ALA A 481 19.96 -1.90 2.75
CA ALA A 481 18.63 -2.29 2.29
C ALA A 481 18.10 -1.35 1.18
N PHE A 482 18.32 -0.03 1.29
CA PHE A 482 17.97 0.90 0.22
C PHE A 482 18.77 0.69 -1.05
N LEU A 483 20.07 0.38 -0.95
CA LEU A 483 20.91 0.03 -2.14
C LEU A 483 20.37 -1.22 -2.84
N PHE A 484 19.91 -2.23 -2.10
CA PHE A 484 19.25 -3.40 -2.68
C PHE A 484 17.95 -3.07 -3.41
N ALA A 485 17.28 -1.96 -3.07
CA ALA A 485 16.09 -1.50 -3.77
C ALA A 485 16.40 -0.71 -5.06
N VAL A 486 17.63 -0.20 -5.26
CA VAL A 486 18.01 0.57 -6.45
C VAL A 486 17.82 -0.20 -7.76
N PRO A 487 18.25 -1.46 -7.91
CA PRO A 487 18.00 -2.25 -9.13
C PRO A 487 16.51 -2.33 -9.48
N LEU A 488 15.63 -2.40 -8.48
CA LEU A 488 14.17 -2.42 -8.69
C LEU A 488 13.66 -1.07 -9.20
N GLY A 489 14.22 0.03 -8.70
CA GLY A 489 13.99 1.36 -9.25
C GLY A 489 14.39 1.46 -10.73
N LEU A 490 15.54 0.87 -11.10
CA LEU A 490 15.99 0.78 -12.49
C LEU A 490 15.06 -0.09 -13.35
N VAL A 491 14.52 -1.19 -12.81
CA VAL A 491 13.50 -1.99 -13.50
C VAL A 491 12.24 -1.17 -13.77
N ALA A 492 11.76 -0.38 -12.79
CA ALA A 492 10.64 0.54 -13.01
C ALA A 492 10.96 1.59 -14.08
N LEU A 493 12.14 2.20 -14.02
CA LEU A 493 12.59 3.20 -14.99
C LEU A 493 12.65 2.61 -16.41
N LEU A 494 13.20 1.40 -16.55
CA LEU A 494 13.27 0.70 -17.82
C LEU A 494 11.86 0.36 -18.34
N ALA A 495 11.01 -0.22 -17.50
CA ALA A 495 9.64 -0.56 -17.88
C ALA A 495 8.87 0.67 -18.38
N LEU A 496 8.92 1.78 -17.66
CA LEU A 496 8.23 3.02 -18.03
C LEU A 496 8.85 3.69 -19.28
N SER A 497 10.14 3.58 -19.46
CA SER A 497 10.83 4.09 -20.67
C SER A 497 10.42 3.32 -21.92
N LEU A 498 10.21 2.01 -21.82
CA LEU A 498 9.78 1.13 -22.90
C LEU A 498 8.28 1.25 -23.21
N MET A 499 7.50 1.87 -22.34
CA MET A 499 6.07 2.09 -22.52
C MET A 499 5.80 3.03 -23.71
N ARG A 500 4.73 2.77 -24.46
CA ARG A 500 4.28 3.67 -25.52
C ARG A 500 3.20 4.61 -24.98
N GLU A 501 3.29 5.89 -25.30
CA GLU A 501 2.29 6.86 -24.91
C GLU A 501 1.05 6.69 -25.79
N ARG A 502 -0.10 6.45 -25.15
CA ARG A 502 -1.40 6.39 -25.83
C ARG A 502 -2.19 7.66 -25.50
N PRO A 503 -2.90 8.26 -26.48
CA PRO A 503 -3.76 9.40 -26.21
C PRO A 503 -4.76 9.07 -25.11
N LEU A 504 -4.94 9.98 -24.15
CA LEU A 504 -5.91 9.79 -23.08
C LEU A 504 -7.33 10.01 -23.60
N GLY A 505 -8.23 9.10 -23.25
CA GLY A 505 -9.65 9.23 -23.56
C GLY A 505 -10.26 10.46 -22.89
N THR A 506 -11.18 11.13 -23.58
CA THR A 506 -11.88 12.34 -23.11
C THR A 506 -13.26 12.03 -22.52
N LYS A 507 -13.79 10.82 -22.71
CA LYS A 507 -15.11 10.42 -22.22
C LYS A 507 -15.02 9.66 -20.91
N SER A 508 -15.91 9.98 -19.95
CA SER A 508 -16.04 9.23 -18.70
C SER A 508 -16.76 7.88 -18.91
N GLY A 509 -16.64 6.97 -17.93
CA GLY A 509 -17.37 5.71 -17.95
C GLY A 509 -18.87 5.90 -18.08
N MET A 510 -19.44 6.91 -17.42
CA MET A 510 -20.87 7.23 -17.51
C MET A 510 -21.29 7.72 -18.90
N GLN A 511 -20.50 8.56 -19.55
CA GLN A 511 -20.78 9.05 -20.90
C GLN A 511 -20.76 7.92 -21.93
N ILE A 512 -19.79 7.02 -21.84
CA ILE A 512 -19.72 5.84 -22.72
C ILE A 512 -20.93 4.93 -22.51
N ALA A 513 -21.40 4.76 -21.24
CA ALA A 513 -22.63 4.01 -20.96
C ALA A 513 -23.86 4.63 -21.58
N ALA A 514 -24.03 5.95 -21.42
CA ALA A 514 -25.17 6.67 -21.96
C ALA A 514 -25.21 6.58 -23.51
N GLU A 515 -24.04 6.70 -24.17
CA GLU A 515 -23.96 6.55 -25.62
C GLU A 515 -24.28 5.12 -26.11
N GLN A 516 -23.86 4.11 -25.36
CA GLN A 516 -24.20 2.72 -25.67
C GLN A 516 -25.70 2.45 -25.51
N ALA A 517 -26.30 2.94 -24.41
CA ALA A 517 -27.73 2.83 -24.19
C ALA A 517 -28.57 3.59 -25.25
N ALA A 518 -28.05 4.71 -25.76
CA ALA A 518 -28.72 5.47 -26.85
C ALA A 518 -28.61 4.81 -28.24
N ARG A 519 -27.68 3.85 -28.41
CA ARG A 519 -27.48 3.11 -29.66
C ARG A 519 -28.18 1.74 -29.68
N ALA A 520 -28.55 1.21 -28.51
CA ALA A 520 -29.30 -0.01 -28.32
C ALA A 520 -30.83 0.26 -28.35
#